data_be5ab80339594d39269741fe0f37670e
#
_entry.id   be5ab80339594d39269741fe0f37670e
#
_cell.length_a   1.000
_cell.length_b   1.000
_cell.length_c   1.000
_cell.angle_alpha   90.00
_cell.angle_beta   90.00
_cell.angle_gamma   90.00
#
_symmetry.space_group_name_H-M   'P 1'
#
loop_
_entity.id
_entity.type
_entity.pdbx_description
1 polymer ?
#
loop_
_entity_poly.entity_id
_entity_poly.type
_entity_poly.pdbx_seq_one_letter_code
_entity_poly.pdbx_strand_id
1 'polypeptide(L)'
;MNKTFLYIILISHSLSKLIKTSYTITDGKMWTSIALGVPTINLHKPISLDSHYSIITDRSYNKTKSKTSSHKTYKMIYYGSKEINAEVICEVAPSAANNFSVLKYCFYYIIDSDLIFNSIEKFGFAFSPYDKELSLIHQLKKNNEIEHLAFSFVPYDDNEGALYFGGINSIKDQYQFNCSVVDAVTSWSCAMNYVFIEGKKINVYSNILFSLFDTNEQFILAPDDFMRFFLSLLKEEGANCDYISGDFSGFFDCDENAIHIMKSISFQFDTRIEFPIKEMFYCTFKRCKSYIKYNINSHTKWIFGTVFLKRFNSLFDYEDKRVTLYSSLDVFKSPYKVNDNGEIIQSKLNYAKYFYIMISIISTMMTVMLLTQKCFIYYK
;
A
#
# COMPACT_ATOMS: atom_id res chain seq x y z
N MET A 1 -5.67 59.04 22.52
CA MET A 1 -6.26 58.31 21.34
C MET A 1 -5.33 57.17 21.00
N ASN A 2 -5.59 55.99 21.54
CA ASN A 2 -4.80 54.78 21.25
C ASN A 2 -5.44 54.06 20.06
N LYS A 3 -4.70 54.00 18.95
CA LYS A 3 -5.06 53.19 17.80
C LYS A 3 -4.51 51.76 18.03
N THR A 4 -5.41 50.89 18.50
CA THR A 4 -5.14 49.45 18.54
C THR A 4 -5.23 48.93 17.13
N PHE A 5 -4.08 48.62 16.54
CA PHE A 5 -4.00 47.90 15.27
C PHE A 5 -4.43 46.44 15.51
N LEU A 6 -5.62 46.10 15.06
CA LEU A 6 -6.11 44.73 15.00
C LEU A 6 -5.42 44.04 13.83
N TYR A 7 -4.32 43.28 14.09
CA TYR A 7 -3.75 42.34 13.13
C TYR A 7 -4.73 41.16 13.03
N ILE A 8 -5.60 41.18 12.04
CA ILE A 8 -6.31 39.98 11.60
C ILE A 8 -5.25 39.16 10.83
N ILE A 9 -4.63 38.22 11.53
CA ILE A 9 -3.90 37.14 10.88
C ILE A 9 -4.96 36.28 10.20
N LEU A 10 -5.19 36.54 8.92
CA LEU A 10 -5.83 35.61 8.02
C LEU A 10 -4.87 34.42 7.89
N ILE A 11 -4.98 33.46 8.80
CA ILE A 11 -4.49 32.11 8.57
C ILE A 11 -5.37 31.58 7.45
N SER A 12 -4.97 31.83 6.20
CA SER A 12 -5.45 31.03 5.09
C SER A 12 -4.95 29.62 5.36
N HIS A 13 -5.75 28.79 6.03
CA HIS A 13 -5.63 27.36 5.88
C HIS A 13 -5.87 27.12 4.39
N SER A 14 -4.80 27.00 3.64
CA SER A 14 -4.86 26.42 2.32
C SER A 14 -5.37 24.99 2.56
N LEU A 15 -6.68 24.82 2.33
CA LEU A 15 -7.24 23.48 2.25
C LEU A 15 -6.49 22.83 1.11
N SER A 16 -5.60 21.89 1.42
CA SER A 16 -4.84 21.16 0.40
C SER A 16 -5.86 20.64 -0.60
N LYS A 17 -5.64 20.97 -1.88
CA LYS A 17 -6.51 20.52 -2.96
C LYS A 17 -6.40 19.00 -3.07
N LEU A 18 -7.36 18.31 -2.49
CA LEU A 18 -7.44 16.86 -2.48
C LEU A 18 -8.56 16.42 -3.42
N ILE A 19 -8.24 15.64 -4.42
CA ILE A 19 -9.21 15.10 -5.36
C ILE A 19 -9.55 13.68 -4.93
N LYS A 20 -10.83 13.37 -4.85
CA LYS A 20 -11.35 12.05 -4.48
C LYS A 20 -12.07 11.40 -5.65
N THR A 21 -11.76 10.14 -5.93
CA THR A 21 -12.54 9.23 -6.77
C THR A 21 -12.71 7.89 -6.05
N SER A 22 -13.48 6.97 -6.61
CA SER A 22 -13.60 5.62 -6.07
C SER A 22 -12.69 4.64 -6.82
N TYR A 23 -12.36 3.55 -6.14
CA TYR A 23 -11.84 2.35 -6.79
C TYR A 23 -12.64 1.13 -6.35
N THR A 24 -12.61 0.08 -7.17
CA THR A 24 -13.17 -1.24 -6.86
C THR A 24 -12.10 -2.31 -7.04
N ILE A 25 -12.24 -3.44 -6.34
CA ILE A 25 -11.39 -4.62 -6.55
C ILE A 25 -12.23 -5.68 -7.24
N THR A 26 -11.86 -6.00 -8.48
CA THR A 26 -12.51 -7.02 -9.30
C THR A 26 -11.45 -7.94 -9.89
N ASP A 27 -11.66 -9.25 -9.78
CA ASP A 27 -10.69 -10.28 -10.22
C ASP A 27 -9.27 -10.06 -9.66
N GLY A 28 -9.20 -9.61 -8.40
CA GLY A 28 -7.95 -9.35 -7.70
C GLY A 28 -7.19 -8.10 -8.16
N LYS A 29 -7.77 -7.25 -9.00
CA LYS A 29 -7.18 -6.00 -9.49
C LYS A 29 -7.95 -4.80 -9.00
N MET A 30 -7.25 -3.69 -8.76
CA MET A 30 -7.87 -2.41 -8.45
C MET A 30 -8.25 -1.68 -9.73
N TRP A 31 -9.49 -1.22 -9.82
CA TRP A 31 -10.07 -0.50 -10.96
C TRP A 31 -10.55 0.86 -10.54
N THR A 32 -10.40 1.85 -11.41
CA THR A 32 -11.01 3.17 -11.22
C THR A 32 -11.63 3.69 -12.51
N SER A 33 -12.44 4.73 -12.40
CA SER A 33 -13.11 5.36 -13.53
C SER A 33 -12.65 6.81 -13.69
N ILE A 34 -12.33 7.19 -14.91
CA ILE A 34 -12.02 8.58 -15.29
C ILE A 34 -12.94 8.98 -16.44
N ALA A 35 -13.60 10.12 -16.29
CA ALA A 35 -14.42 10.70 -17.33
C ALA A 35 -13.57 11.56 -18.27
N LEU A 36 -13.65 11.33 -19.58
CA LEU A 36 -12.88 12.03 -20.60
C LEU A 36 -13.75 12.49 -21.77
N GLY A 37 -13.40 13.60 -22.35
CA GLY A 37 -13.94 14.09 -23.61
C GLY A 37 -15.29 14.79 -23.58
N VAL A 38 -15.67 15.32 -24.74
CA VAL A 38 -16.98 15.90 -25.00
C VAL A 38 -17.54 15.32 -26.31
N PRO A 39 -18.60 14.52 -26.29
CA PRO A 39 -19.36 14.06 -25.12
C PRO A 39 -18.53 13.20 -24.16
N THR A 40 -18.88 13.23 -22.88
CA THR A 40 -18.15 12.54 -21.83
C THR A 40 -18.24 11.02 -21.97
N ILE A 41 -17.07 10.36 -21.92
CA ILE A 41 -16.94 8.91 -21.90
C ILE A 41 -16.30 8.51 -20.57
N ASN A 42 -16.96 7.65 -19.81
CA ASN A 42 -16.41 7.09 -18.59
C ASN A 42 -15.55 5.86 -18.94
N LEU A 43 -14.26 5.97 -18.69
CA LEU A 43 -13.29 4.88 -18.85
C LEU A 43 -13.09 4.18 -17.52
N HIS A 44 -13.45 2.92 -17.44
CA HIS A 44 -13.22 2.06 -16.29
C HIS A 44 -12.05 1.13 -16.58
N LYS A 45 -10.88 1.36 -15.94
CA LYS A 45 -9.63 0.66 -16.23
C LYS A 45 -8.89 0.26 -14.97
N PRO A 46 -8.07 -0.81 -15.03
CA PRO A 46 -7.23 -1.18 -13.91
C PRO A 46 -6.20 -0.10 -13.63
N ILE A 47 -5.93 0.10 -12.35
CA ILE A 47 -4.83 0.93 -11.85
C ILE A 47 -3.55 0.10 -11.93
N SER A 48 -2.44 0.71 -12.37
CA SER A 48 -1.15 0.04 -12.49
C SER A 48 -0.08 0.81 -11.72
N LEU A 49 0.54 0.15 -10.77
CA LEU A 49 1.70 0.66 -10.03
C LEU A 49 3.04 0.30 -10.70
N ASP A 50 3.01 -0.42 -11.81
CA ASP A 50 4.16 -0.82 -12.64
C ASP A 50 4.34 0.05 -13.89
N SER A 51 3.39 0.92 -14.21
CA SER A 51 3.41 1.83 -15.34
C SER A 51 3.15 3.26 -14.91
N HIS A 52 3.98 4.19 -15.35
CA HIS A 52 3.81 5.63 -15.07
C HIS A 52 2.91 6.36 -16.08
N TYR A 53 2.55 5.70 -17.17
CA TYR A 53 1.67 6.23 -18.19
C TYR A 53 0.41 5.38 -18.35
N SER A 54 -0.67 6.02 -18.74
CA SER A 54 -1.93 5.35 -19.05
C SER A 54 -1.98 4.95 -20.51
N ILE A 55 -2.57 3.77 -20.75
CA ILE A 55 -2.81 3.23 -22.08
C ILE A 55 -4.31 3.02 -22.26
N ILE A 56 -4.85 3.55 -23.36
CA ILE A 56 -6.26 3.44 -23.75
C ILE A 56 -6.30 3.01 -25.21
N THR A 57 -7.20 2.10 -25.56
CA THR A 57 -7.34 1.62 -26.93
C THR A 57 -8.60 2.20 -27.62
N ASP A 58 -8.69 2.05 -28.93
CA ASP A 58 -9.84 2.45 -29.74
C ASP A 58 -11.13 1.69 -29.41
N ARG A 59 -11.03 0.55 -28.76
CA ARG A 59 -12.18 -0.19 -28.25
C ARG A 59 -12.90 0.53 -27.12
N SER A 60 -12.14 1.18 -26.26
CA SER A 60 -12.68 1.84 -25.07
C SER A 60 -12.96 3.32 -25.30
N TYR A 61 -12.20 3.94 -26.20
CA TYR A 61 -12.28 5.37 -26.45
C TYR A 61 -12.20 5.66 -27.95
N ASN A 62 -13.20 6.34 -28.47
CA ASN A 62 -13.22 6.75 -29.88
C ASN A 62 -12.86 8.25 -30.00
N LYS A 63 -11.60 8.53 -30.36
CA LYS A 63 -11.08 9.89 -30.49
C LYS A 63 -11.81 10.75 -31.52
N THR A 64 -12.37 10.13 -32.57
CA THR A 64 -13.07 10.88 -33.63
C THR A 64 -14.46 11.36 -33.20
N LYS A 65 -15.02 10.78 -32.15
CA LYS A 65 -16.30 11.22 -31.56
C LYS A 65 -16.12 12.33 -30.53
N SER A 66 -14.93 12.54 -30.01
CA SER A 66 -14.66 13.60 -29.04
C SER A 66 -14.37 14.93 -29.75
N LYS A 67 -15.02 16.00 -29.26
CA LYS A 67 -14.79 17.37 -29.76
C LYS A 67 -13.56 18.02 -29.15
N THR A 68 -12.99 17.42 -28.09
CA THR A 68 -11.88 17.98 -27.31
C THR A 68 -10.58 17.17 -27.45
N SER A 69 -10.63 16.07 -28.20
CA SER A 69 -9.46 15.25 -28.49
C SER A 69 -8.44 16.02 -29.32
N SER A 70 -7.18 16.00 -28.90
CA SER A 70 -6.08 16.62 -29.62
C SER A 70 -4.89 15.66 -29.71
N HIS A 71 -4.42 15.46 -30.94
CA HIS A 71 -3.18 14.72 -31.19
C HIS A 71 -1.97 15.54 -30.75
N LYS A 72 -0.95 14.90 -30.13
CA LYS A 72 0.31 15.55 -29.75
C LYS A 72 1.48 15.00 -30.57
N THR A 73 1.70 13.70 -30.54
CA THR A 73 2.82 13.03 -31.21
C THR A 73 2.60 11.52 -31.26
N TYR A 74 3.50 10.83 -31.97
CA TYR A 74 3.63 9.37 -31.85
C TYR A 74 4.85 9.02 -31.02
N LYS A 75 4.75 7.96 -30.22
CA LYS A 75 5.86 7.40 -29.46
C LYS A 75 5.86 5.88 -29.58
N MET A 76 7.05 5.30 -29.64
CA MET A 76 7.23 3.87 -29.50
C MET A 76 7.20 3.52 -28.02
N ILE A 77 6.36 2.56 -27.64
CA ILE A 77 6.30 2.00 -26.29
C ILE A 77 6.56 0.50 -26.35
N TYR A 78 7.05 -0.03 -25.25
CA TYR A 78 7.33 -1.46 -25.12
C TYR A 78 6.29 -2.14 -24.22
N TYR A 79 5.72 -3.25 -24.67
CA TYR A 79 4.88 -4.11 -23.88
C TYR A 79 5.42 -5.53 -23.93
N GLY A 80 6.09 -5.93 -22.84
CA GLY A 80 6.93 -7.12 -22.84
C GLY A 80 8.06 -6.96 -23.88
N SER A 81 8.18 -7.90 -24.80
CA SER A 81 9.15 -7.86 -25.92
C SER A 81 8.63 -7.17 -27.19
N LYS A 82 7.37 -6.71 -27.20
CA LYS A 82 6.74 -6.09 -28.38
C LYS A 82 6.89 -4.59 -28.36
N GLU A 83 7.29 -4.03 -29.51
CA GLU A 83 7.25 -2.62 -29.80
C GLU A 83 5.88 -2.24 -30.35
N ILE A 84 5.29 -1.19 -29.77
CA ILE A 84 3.97 -0.68 -30.15
C ILE A 84 4.10 0.80 -30.47
N ASN A 85 3.64 1.19 -31.67
CA ASN A 85 3.54 2.60 -32.03
C ASN A 85 2.26 3.19 -31.44
N ALA A 86 2.40 4.01 -30.39
CA ALA A 86 1.30 4.63 -29.69
C ALA A 86 1.18 6.11 -30.06
N GLU A 87 -0.03 6.56 -30.28
CA GLU A 87 -0.33 7.98 -30.45
C GLU A 87 -0.51 8.63 -29.07
N VAL A 88 0.13 9.77 -28.82
CA VAL A 88 -0.12 10.57 -27.63
C VAL A 88 -1.31 11.48 -27.91
N ILE A 89 -2.42 11.21 -27.24
CA ILE A 89 -3.64 12.01 -27.30
C ILE A 89 -3.81 12.75 -26.00
N CYS A 90 -4.24 14.00 -26.08
CA CYS A 90 -4.66 14.78 -24.94
C CYS A 90 -6.17 15.07 -25.03
N GLU A 91 -6.85 14.90 -23.91
CA GLU A 91 -8.28 15.03 -23.80
C GLU A 91 -8.67 15.89 -22.59
N VAL A 92 -9.84 16.48 -22.63
CA VAL A 92 -10.38 17.21 -21.48
C VAL A 92 -11.06 16.23 -20.54
N ALA A 93 -10.72 16.28 -19.26
CA ALA A 93 -11.43 15.59 -18.21
C ALA A 93 -12.42 16.57 -17.57
N PRO A 94 -13.75 16.41 -17.78
CA PRO A 94 -14.74 17.34 -17.26
C PRO A 94 -14.86 17.22 -15.74
N SER A 95 -14.97 18.38 -15.07
CA SER A 95 -14.90 18.50 -13.61
C SER A 95 -16.02 17.80 -12.83
N ALA A 96 -17.21 17.72 -13.42
CA ALA A 96 -18.41 17.33 -12.69
C ALA A 96 -18.42 15.86 -12.20
N ALA A 97 -17.74 14.97 -12.91
CA ALA A 97 -17.70 13.55 -12.55
C ALA A 97 -16.50 13.17 -11.66
N ASN A 98 -15.42 13.96 -11.71
CA ASN A 98 -14.13 13.59 -11.08
C ASN A 98 -13.61 14.64 -10.09
N ASN A 99 -14.37 15.70 -9.81
CA ASN A 99 -13.94 16.86 -9.01
C ASN A 99 -12.72 17.62 -9.59
N PHE A 100 -12.36 17.40 -10.86
CA PHE A 100 -11.37 18.22 -11.58
C PHE A 100 -12.01 19.50 -12.10
N SER A 101 -11.31 20.63 -12.04
CA SER A 101 -11.87 21.89 -12.55
C SER A 101 -11.95 21.93 -14.07
N VAL A 102 -10.92 21.62 -14.80
CA VAL A 102 -10.80 21.22 -16.20
C VAL A 102 -9.38 20.68 -16.38
N LEU A 103 -9.19 19.41 -16.50
CA LEU A 103 -7.87 18.83 -16.70
C LEU A 103 -7.66 18.48 -18.18
N LYS A 104 -6.57 18.96 -18.77
CA LYS A 104 -6.06 18.40 -20.03
C LYS A 104 -5.22 17.18 -19.71
N TYR A 105 -5.77 15.99 -19.90
CA TYR A 105 -5.14 14.72 -19.59
C TYR A 105 -4.59 14.05 -20.85
N CYS A 106 -3.30 13.76 -20.88
CA CYS A 106 -2.63 13.10 -21.99
C CYS A 106 -2.28 11.65 -21.66
N PHE A 107 -2.48 10.77 -22.63
CA PHE A 107 -2.28 9.32 -22.48
C PHE A 107 -1.82 8.69 -23.80
N TYR A 108 -1.31 7.47 -23.78
CA TYR A 108 -1.06 6.68 -24.96
C TYR A 108 -2.34 6.07 -25.49
N TYR A 109 -2.62 6.34 -26.76
CA TYR A 109 -3.72 5.79 -27.50
C TYR A 109 -3.21 4.77 -28.51
N ILE A 110 -3.76 3.58 -28.48
CA ILE A 110 -3.36 2.48 -29.35
C ILE A 110 -4.56 2.07 -30.19
N ILE A 111 -4.36 1.97 -31.52
CA ILE A 111 -5.32 1.34 -32.39
C ILE A 111 -5.12 -0.16 -32.26
N ASP A 112 -6.09 -0.81 -31.66
CA ASP A 112 -6.07 -2.24 -31.41
C ASP A 112 -6.65 -2.96 -32.62
N SER A 113 -5.77 -3.42 -33.51
CA SER A 113 -6.17 -4.28 -34.61
C SER A 113 -6.27 -5.75 -34.24
N ASP A 114 -5.72 -6.18 -33.07
CA ASP A 114 -5.59 -7.57 -32.69
C ASP A 114 -6.10 -7.86 -31.26
N LEU A 115 -6.78 -9.00 -31.10
CA LEU A 115 -7.35 -9.52 -29.84
C LEU A 115 -6.37 -9.68 -28.66
N ILE A 116 -5.09 -9.55 -28.91
CA ILE A 116 -3.99 -9.78 -27.95
C ILE A 116 -3.90 -8.66 -26.88
N PHE A 117 -4.52 -7.49 -27.11
CA PHE A 117 -4.29 -6.30 -26.30
C PHE A 117 -5.33 -6.00 -25.20
N ASN A 118 -6.29 -6.87 -24.95
CA ASN A 118 -7.32 -6.62 -23.90
C ASN A 118 -6.75 -6.37 -22.50
N SER A 119 -5.52 -6.83 -22.24
CA SER A 119 -4.84 -6.66 -20.93
C SER A 119 -3.93 -5.45 -20.86
N ILE A 120 -3.72 -4.70 -21.96
CA ILE A 120 -2.76 -3.60 -22.00
C ILE A 120 -3.33 -2.29 -21.42
N GLU A 121 -4.66 -2.10 -21.49
CA GLU A 121 -5.31 -0.88 -21.02
C GLU A 121 -5.18 -0.71 -19.51
N LYS A 122 -4.74 0.48 -19.08
CA LYS A 122 -4.51 0.79 -17.67
C LYS A 122 -4.39 2.28 -17.41
N PHE A 123 -4.64 2.69 -16.16
CA PHE A 123 -4.22 3.99 -15.64
C PHE A 123 -2.90 3.82 -14.88
N GLY A 124 -1.85 4.47 -15.36
CA GLY A 124 -0.51 4.33 -14.82
C GLY A 124 -0.21 5.29 -13.68
N PHE A 125 0.21 4.74 -12.53
CA PHE A 125 0.57 5.46 -11.32
C PHE A 125 1.94 5.05 -10.78
N ALA A 126 2.78 4.40 -11.59
CA ALA A 126 4.11 3.99 -11.15
C ALA A 126 5.01 5.20 -10.86
N PHE A 127 5.92 5.01 -9.93
CA PHE A 127 7.02 5.95 -9.73
C PHE A 127 7.92 5.95 -10.97
N SER A 128 8.13 7.12 -11.58
CA SER A 128 9.07 7.27 -12.70
C SER A 128 9.86 8.54 -12.56
N PRO A 129 11.19 8.47 -12.60
CA PRO A 129 12.04 9.65 -12.65
C PRO A 129 12.14 10.26 -14.06
N TYR A 130 11.74 9.54 -15.12
CA TYR A 130 12.07 9.89 -16.50
C TYR A 130 10.95 10.55 -17.30
N ASP A 131 9.81 9.94 -17.51
CA ASP A 131 8.74 10.49 -18.36
C ASP A 131 7.56 10.99 -17.53
N LYS A 132 7.69 12.20 -17.01
CA LYS A 132 6.69 12.81 -16.10
C LYS A 132 5.49 13.37 -16.83
N GLU A 133 5.62 13.68 -18.14
CA GLU A 133 4.58 14.39 -18.88
C GLU A 133 3.28 13.60 -19.07
N LEU A 134 3.36 12.26 -19.11
CA LEU A 134 2.22 11.38 -19.32
C LEU A 134 1.71 10.72 -18.03
N SER A 135 2.36 10.97 -16.91
CA SER A 135 1.86 10.54 -15.60
C SER A 135 0.68 11.40 -15.17
N LEU A 136 -0.45 10.79 -14.83
CA LEU A 136 -1.65 11.50 -14.36
C LEU A 136 -1.33 12.41 -13.17
N ILE A 137 -0.58 11.92 -12.19
CA ILE A 137 -0.26 12.68 -10.97
C ILE A 137 0.55 13.95 -11.30
N HIS A 138 1.55 13.85 -12.21
CA HIS A 138 2.31 15.00 -12.63
C HIS A 138 1.48 15.99 -13.45
N GLN A 139 0.54 15.50 -14.26
CA GLN A 139 -0.38 16.36 -15.00
C GLN A 139 -1.33 17.12 -14.08
N LEU A 140 -1.86 16.46 -13.03
CA LEU A 140 -2.67 17.10 -12.00
C LEU A 140 -1.89 18.21 -11.27
N LYS A 141 -0.65 17.95 -10.88
CA LYS A 141 0.23 18.94 -10.25
C LYS A 141 0.52 20.12 -11.18
N LYS A 142 0.86 19.85 -12.44
CA LYS A 142 1.15 20.88 -13.47
C LYS A 142 -0.05 21.81 -13.72
N ASN A 143 -1.27 21.29 -13.61
CA ASN A 143 -2.49 22.05 -13.78
C ASN A 143 -3.00 22.68 -12.46
N ASN A 144 -2.23 22.63 -11.38
CA ASN A 144 -2.59 23.13 -10.05
C ASN A 144 -3.88 22.50 -9.48
N GLU A 145 -4.20 21.27 -9.88
CA GLU A 145 -5.35 20.52 -9.36
C GLU A 145 -5.04 19.87 -7.99
N ILE A 146 -3.76 19.57 -7.75
CA ILE A 146 -3.26 19.04 -6.48
C ILE A 146 -2.03 19.82 -6.00
N GLU A 147 -1.81 19.87 -4.68
CA GLU A 147 -0.65 20.55 -4.09
C GLU A 147 0.56 19.63 -3.92
N HIS A 148 0.34 18.33 -3.65
CA HIS A 148 1.40 17.35 -3.43
C HIS A 148 1.40 16.30 -4.53
N LEU A 149 2.60 15.88 -4.95
CA LEU A 149 2.78 14.77 -5.90
C LEU A 149 2.60 13.44 -5.17
N ALA A 150 1.37 13.16 -4.75
CA ALA A 150 1.04 11.97 -4.01
C ALA A 150 -0.35 11.46 -4.39
N PHE A 151 -0.59 10.17 -4.17
CA PHE A 151 -1.92 9.57 -4.21
C PHE A 151 -2.07 8.53 -3.10
N SER A 152 -3.30 8.21 -2.74
CA SER A 152 -3.55 7.22 -1.69
C SER A 152 -4.77 6.36 -1.98
N PHE A 153 -4.69 5.10 -1.53
CA PHE A 153 -5.82 4.19 -1.45
C PHE A 153 -6.33 4.15 -0.01
N VAL A 154 -7.63 4.34 0.15
CA VAL A 154 -8.31 4.25 1.45
C VAL A 154 -9.44 3.22 1.30
N PRO A 155 -9.20 1.95 1.70
CA PRO A 155 -10.22 0.92 1.61
C PRO A 155 -11.39 1.21 2.54
N TYR A 156 -12.61 0.97 2.07
CA TYR A 156 -13.84 1.00 2.87
C TYR A 156 -14.23 -0.40 3.32
N ASP A 157 -14.06 -1.37 2.41
CA ASP A 157 -14.24 -2.78 2.65
C ASP A 157 -13.29 -3.62 1.79
N ASP A 158 -13.56 -4.91 1.65
CA ASP A 158 -12.72 -5.85 0.90
C ASP A 158 -12.70 -5.60 -0.61
N ASN A 159 -13.68 -4.89 -1.17
CA ASN A 159 -13.89 -4.78 -2.61
C ASN A 159 -13.92 -3.35 -3.15
N GLU A 160 -14.00 -2.35 -2.27
CA GLU A 160 -14.05 -0.96 -2.69
C GLU A 160 -13.37 0.01 -1.74
N GLY A 161 -13.07 1.21 -2.23
CA GLY A 161 -12.49 2.27 -1.44
C GLY A 161 -12.42 3.60 -2.19
N ALA A 162 -11.76 4.56 -1.55
CA ALA A 162 -11.44 5.85 -2.14
C ALA A 162 -10.00 5.90 -2.64
N LEU A 163 -9.83 6.48 -3.82
CA LEU A 163 -8.56 6.92 -4.38
C LEU A 163 -8.48 8.43 -4.25
N TYR A 164 -7.48 8.92 -3.55
CA TYR A 164 -7.22 10.35 -3.41
C TYR A 164 -5.97 10.74 -4.18
N PHE A 165 -6.00 11.91 -4.82
CA PHE A 165 -4.83 12.55 -5.43
C PHE A 165 -4.48 13.82 -4.67
N GLY A 166 -3.19 14.08 -4.47
CA GLY A 166 -2.68 15.21 -3.72
C GLY A 166 -2.39 14.92 -2.26
N GLY A 167 -2.46 13.66 -1.83
CA GLY A 167 -2.21 13.25 -0.46
C GLY A 167 -3.17 12.20 0.06
N ILE A 168 -3.42 12.24 1.35
CA ILE A 168 -4.35 11.35 2.03
C ILE A 168 -5.29 12.18 2.91
N ASN A 169 -6.55 11.79 2.99
CA ASN A 169 -7.49 12.43 3.90
C ASN A 169 -7.09 12.14 5.36
N SER A 170 -7.24 13.13 6.23
CA SER A 170 -6.80 13.14 7.63
C SER A 170 -6.91 11.75 8.31
N ILE A 171 -5.75 11.15 8.60
CA ILE A 171 -5.64 9.89 9.33
C ILE A 171 -5.27 10.25 10.76
N LYS A 172 -6.26 10.23 11.66
CA LYS A 172 -6.04 10.41 13.10
C LYS A 172 -5.86 9.03 13.74
N ASP A 173 -4.94 8.95 14.70
CA ASP A 173 -4.76 7.80 15.58
C ASP A 173 -4.47 6.46 14.89
N GLN A 174 -3.71 6.49 13.77
CA GLN A 174 -3.27 5.29 13.08
C GLN A 174 -1.77 5.06 13.24
N TYR A 175 -1.38 3.78 13.29
CA TYR A 175 0.02 3.39 13.21
C TYR A 175 0.54 3.60 11.80
N GLN A 176 1.74 4.13 11.70
CA GLN A 176 2.39 4.46 10.44
C GLN A 176 3.57 3.53 10.19
N PHE A 177 3.60 2.93 9.01
CA PHE A 177 4.68 2.10 8.53
C PHE A 177 5.27 2.71 7.27
N ASN A 178 6.57 2.94 7.27
CA ASN A 178 7.27 3.62 6.19
C ASN A 178 8.14 2.63 5.41
N CYS A 179 8.26 2.91 4.12
CA CYS A 179 9.02 2.15 3.16
C CYS A 179 9.62 3.12 2.13
N SER A 180 10.94 3.31 2.18
CA SER A 180 11.65 4.16 1.24
C SER A 180 11.75 3.50 -0.13
N VAL A 181 11.38 4.25 -1.19
CA VAL A 181 11.40 3.74 -2.57
C VAL A 181 12.83 3.70 -3.10
N VAL A 182 13.18 2.60 -3.74
CA VAL A 182 14.48 2.43 -4.39
C VAL A 182 14.47 3.14 -5.74
N ASP A 183 15.33 4.13 -5.91
CA ASP A 183 15.39 5.03 -7.08
C ASP A 183 15.67 4.36 -8.42
N ALA A 184 16.20 3.16 -8.43
CA ALA A 184 16.68 2.52 -9.66
C ALA A 184 15.56 1.90 -10.51
N VAL A 185 14.29 2.00 -10.09
CA VAL A 185 13.21 1.22 -10.71
C VAL A 185 12.01 2.13 -11.01
N THR A 186 11.40 1.92 -12.16
CA THR A 186 10.17 2.61 -12.59
C THR A 186 8.93 1.99 -11.94
N SER A 187 8.97 1.74 -10.63
CA SER A 187 7.88 1.12 -9.87
C SER A 187 7.97 1.51 -8.40
N TRP A 188 6.87 1.32 -7.67
CA TRP A 188 6.85 1.49 -6.22
C TRP A 188 7.52 0.29 -5.54
N SER A 189 8.84 0.27 -5.61
CA SER A 189 9.68 -0.80 -5.07
C SER A 189 10.48 -0.29 -3.88
N CYS A 190 10.40 -1.00 -2.76
CA CYS A 190 11.10 -0.67 -1.53
C CYS A 190 12.15 -1.71 -1.18
N ALA A 191 13.21 -1.31 -0.50
CA ALA A 191 14.12 -2.23 0.15
C ALA A 191 13.41 -2.88 1.35
N MET A 192 13.48 -4.19 1.44
CA MET A 192 13.02 -4.96 2.58
C MET A 192 14.20 -5.70 3.18
N ASN A 193 14.50 -5.40 4.43
CA ASN A 193 15.72 -5.91 5.07
C ASN A 193 15.58 -7.37 5.50
N TYR A 194 14.44 -7.72 6.11
CA TYR A 194 14.24 -9.03 6.71
C TYR A 194 12.78 -9.45 6.71
N VAL A 195 12.58 -10.76 6.77
CA VAL A 195 11.30 -11.39 7.09
C VAL A 195 11.47 -12.14 8.41
N PHE A 196 10.45 -12.10 9.24
CA PHE A 196 10.42 -12.81 10.51
C PHE A 196 9.17 -13.68 10.60
N ILE A 197 9.30 -14.84 11.23
CA ILE A 197 8.17 -15.67 11.67
C ILE A 197 8.27 -15.77 13.19
N GLU A 198 7.20 -15.43 13.89
CA GLU A 198 7.14 -15.38 15.35
C GLU A 198 8.30 -14.61 16.01
N GLY A 199 8.72 -13.51 15.35
CA GLY A 199 9.82 -12.69 15.83
C GLY A 199 11.21 -13.25 15.54
N LYS A 200 11.34 -14.49 15.03
CA LYS A 200 12.63 -15.07 14.62
C LYS A 200 12.95 -14.65 13.20
N LYS A 201 14.14 -14.08 12.99
CA LYS A 201 14.65 -13.71 11.67
C LYS A 201 14.80 -14.95 10.79
N ILE A 202 14.30 -14.87 9.56
CA ILE A 202 14.49 -15.90 8.55
C ILE A 202 15.69 -15.51 7.69
N ASN A 203 16.69 -16.38 7.66
CA ASN A 203 17.82 -16.23 6.75
C ASN A 203 17.39 -16.69 5.36
N VAL A 204 16.99 -15.75 4.52
CA VAL A 204 16.83 -15.96 3.09
C VAL A 204 18.20 -15.72 2.44
N TYR A 205 18.56 -16.48 1.41
CA TYR A 205 19.90 -16.47 0.80
C TYR A 205 20.34 -15.11 0.23
N SER A 206 19.45 -14.12 0.14
CA SER A 206 19.78 -12.78 -0.33
C SER A 206 19.87 -11.79 0.84
N ASN A 207 20.95 -11.01 0.87
CA ASN A 207 21.12 -9.94 1.85
C ASN A 207 20.21 -8.72 1.58
N ILE A 208 19.63 -8.61 0.39
CA ILE A 208 18.75 -7.52 0.00
C ILE A 208 17.52 -8.13 -0.65
N LEU A 209 16.38 -7.94 0.00
CA LEU A 209 15.07 -8.27 -0.54
C LEU A 209 14.45 -7.00 -1.10
N PHE A 210 13.79 -7.14 -2.24
CA PHE A 210 12.99 -6.06 -2.80
C PHE A 210 11.51 -6.39 -2.65
N SER A 211 10.73 -5.38 -2.37
CA SER A 211 9.28 -5.46 -2.36
C SER A 211 8.71 -4.54 -3.43
N LEU A 212 7.77 -5.05 -4.20
CA LEU A 212 6.99 -4.29 -5.16
C LEU A 212 5.54 -4.24 -4.68
N PHE A 213 4.92 -3.08 -4.73
CA PHE A 213 3.47 -2.96 -4.59
C PHE A 213 2.83 -3.02 -5.97
N ASP A 214 1.84 -3.91 -6.13
CA ASP A 214 1.17 -4.12 -7.42
C ASP A 214 -0.34 -4.25 -7.25
N THR A 215 -1.08 -3.35 -7.87
CA THR A 215 -2.55 -3.35 -7.87
C THR A 215 -3.18 -4.28 -8.90
N ASN A 216 -2.37 -4.88 -9.79
CA ASN A 216 -2.79 -5.88 -10.75
C ASN A 216 -2.55 -7.32 -10.28
N GLU A 217 -1.81 -7.49 -9.17
CA GLU A 217 -1.62 -8.77 -8.52
C GLU A 217 -2.61 -8.92 -7.35
N GLN A 218 -3.25 -10.08 -7.26
CA GLN A 218 -4.17 -10.36 -6.15
C GLN A 218 -3.41 -10.73 -4.87
N PHE A 219 -2.39 -11.57 -4.99
CA PHE A 219 -1.75 -12.29 -3.92
C PHE A 219 -0.46 -11.60 -3.44
N ILE A 220 0.11 -12.13 -2.37
CA ILE A 220 1.48 -11.83 -1.98
C ILE A 220 2.37 -12.86 -2.67
N LEU A 221 3.24 -12.41 -3.59
CA LEU A 221 4.19 -13.32 -4.23
C LEU A 221 5.51 -13.31 -3.46
N ALA A 222 5.94 -14.48 -3.02
CA ALA A 222 7.14 -14.69 -2.23
C ALA A 222 8.23 -15.46 -3.02
N PRO A 223 9.51 -15.24 -2.73
CA PRO A 223 10.60 -16.05 -3.29
C PRO A 223 10.47 -17.54 -2.94
N ASP A 224 10.99 -18.42 -3.82
CA ASP A 224 10.91 -19.87 -3.67
C ASP A 224 11.54 -20.38 -2.35
N ASP A 225 12.70 -19.85 -1.99
CA ASP A 225 13.39 -20.24 -0.76
C ASP A 225 12.54 -19.96 0.48
N PHE A 226 11.84 -18.83 0.49
CA PHE A 226 10.90 -18.54 1.57
C PHE A 226 9.75 -19.53 1.58
N MET A 227 9.15 -19.83 0.42
CA MET A 227 8.02 -20.75 0.32
C MET A 227 8.37 -22.14 0.83
N ARG A 228 9.53 -22.67 0.44
CA ARG A 228 10.01 -23.99 0.90
C ARG A 228 10.25 -24.00 2.42
N PHE A 229 10.92 -22.97 2.92
CA PHE A 229 11.17 -22.82 4.36
C PHE A 229 9.86 -22.73 5.15
N PHE A 230 8.93 -21.90 4.68
CA PHE A 230 7.65 -21.69 5.36
C PHE A 230 6.81 -22.98 5.39
N LEU A 231 6.81 -23.74 4.27
CA LEU A 231 6.14 -25.04 4.23
C LEU A 231 6.74 -26.04 5.22
N SER A 232 8.10 -26.12 5.29
CA SER A 232 8.76 -27.02 6.23
C SER A 232 8.37 -26.67 7.68
N LEU A 233 8.37 -25.39 8.01
CA LEU A 233 8.01 -24.90 9.34
C LEU A 233 6.55 -25.21 9.70
N LEU A 234 5.60 -25.02 8.77
CA LEU A 234 4.20 -25.38 8.99
C LEU A 234 4.04 -26.88 9.28
N LYS A 235 4.77 -27.74 8.55
CA LYS A 235 4.75 -29.18 8.75
C LYS A 235 5.41 -29.62 10.07
N GLU A 236 6.54 -29.01 10.44
CA GLU A 236 7.23 -29.25 11.70
C GLU A 236 6.35 -28.94 12.91
N GLU A 237 5.55 -27.88 12.81
CA GLU A 237 4.59 -27.47 13.83
C GLU A 237 3.26 -28.25 13.80
N GLY A 238 3.13 -29.21 12.88
CA GLY A 238 2.02 -30.17 12.83
C GLY A 238 0.86 -29.80 11.90
N ALA A 239 1.00 -28.79 11.04
CA ALA A 239 0.01 -28.52 10.01
C ALA A 239 0.09 -29.55 8.87
N ASN A 240 -1.06 -30.04 8.43
CA ASN A 240 -1.15 -30.87 7.23
C ASN A 240 -1.31 -29.97 6.01
N CYS A 241 -0.17 -29.61 5.41
CA CYS A 241 -0.07 -28.70 4.25
C CYS A 241 0.46 -29.41 3.02
N ASP A 242 -0.22 -29.20 1.89
CA ASP A 242 0.25 -29.56 0.56
C ASP A 242 0.67 -28.32 -0.20
N TYR A 243 1.73 -28.43 -0.98
CA TYR A 243 2.09 -27.42 -1.95
C TYR A 243 1.44 -27.76 -3.29
N ILE A 244 0.52 -26.92 -3.70
CA ILE A 244 -0.17 -27.05 -4.98
C ILE A 244 0.57 -26.19 -5.99
N SER A 245 1.29 -26.86 -6.92
CA SER A 245 1.96 -26.17 -8.04
C SER A 245 1.00 -26.00 -9.20
N GLY A 246 0.91 -24.77 -9.73
CA GLY A 246 0.29 -24.48 -11.03
C GLY A 246 1.34 -24.02 -12.03
N ASP A 247 0.95 -23.81 -13.29
CA ASP A 247 1.88 -23.45 -14.38
C ASP A 247 2.67 -22.16 -14.13
N PHE A 248 2.10 -21.21 -13.35
CA PHE A 248 2.72 -19.91 -13.10
C PHE A 248 2.80 -19.52 -11.62
N SER A 249 2.18 -20.28 -10.72
CA SER A 249 2.18 -19.97 -9.29
C SER A 249 1.89 -21.22 -8.46
N GLY A 250 2.51 -21.31 -7.28
CA GLY A 250 2.20 -22.32 -6.29
C GLY A 250 1.69 -21.69 -5.00
N PHE A 251 0.82 -22.38 -4.29
CA PHE A 251 0.27 -21.94 -3.00
C PHE A 251 0.16 -23.12 -2.02
N PHE A 252 -0.02 -22.81 -0.75
CA PHE A 252 -0.24 -23.84 0.27
C PHE A 252 -1.75 -24.09 0.41
N ASP A 253 -2.11 -25.37 0.45
CA ASP A 253 -3.44 -25.85 0.82
C ASP A 253 -3.29 -26.67 2.10
N CYS A 254 -3.70 -26.10 3.22
CA CYS A 254 -3.49 -26.62 4.57
C CYS A 254 -4.81 -27.00 5.23
N ASP A 255 -4.74 -27.81 6.29
CA ASP A 255 -5.85 -27.92 7.23
C ASP A 255 -6.01 -26.62 8.05
N GLU A 256 -7.14 -26.50 8.77
CA GLU A 256 -7.41 -25.28 9.55
C GLU A 256 -6.42 -25.07 10.73
N ASN A 257 -5.66 -26.11 11.12
CA ASN A 257 -4.66 -25.98 12.17
C ASN A 257 -3.56 -25.00 11.78
N ALA A 258 -3.24 -24.86 10.47
CA ALA A 258 -2.20 -23.98 9.98
C ALA A 258 -2.34 -22.54 10.45
N ILE A 259 -3.59 -22.03 10.58
CA ILE A 259 -3.86 -20.66 11.04
C ILE A 259 -3.72 -20.47 12.56
N HIS A 260 -3.61 -21.56 13.33
CA HIS A 260 -3.50 -21.55 14.78
C HIS A 260 -2.09 -21.88 15.29
N ILE A 261 -1.28 -22.54 14.48
CA ILE A 261 0.06 -23.03 14.83
C ILE A 261 1.03 -21.88 15.05
N MET A 262 0.98 -20.86 14.21
CA MET A 262 1.85 -19.69 14.27
C MET A 262 1.05 -18.45 14.54
N LYS A 263 1.66 -17.46 15.22
CA LYS A 263 0.99 -16.20 15.56
C LYS A 263 1.12 -15.17 14.44
N SER A 264 2.35 -14.98 13.93
CA SER A 264 2.60 -13.88 13.00
C SER A 264 3.76 -14.09 12.05
N ILE A 265 3.69 -13.39 10.92
CA ILE A 265 4.79 -13.12 9.99
C ILE A 265 5.03 -11.62 9.96
N SER A 266 6.29 -11.18 9.89
CA SER A 266 6.61 -9.76 9.84
C SER A 266 7.56 -9.45 8.70
N PHE A 267 7.38 -8.26 8.13
CA PHE A 267 8.21 -7.69 7.07
C PHE A 267 8.92 -6.45 7.60
N GLN A 268 10.24 -6.42 7.50
CA GLN A 268 11.07 -5.30 7.94
C GLN A 268 11.41 -4.40 6.75
N PHE A 269 10.70 -3.31 6.64
CA PHE A 269 11.04 -2.14 5.83
C PHE A 269 11.83 -1.13 6.70
N ASP A 270 11.67 0.17 6.47
CA ASP A 270 12.16 1.20 7.40
C ASP A 270 11.50 1.03 8.77
N THR A 271 10.24 0.62 8.77
CA THR A 271 9.52 0.16 9.95
C THR A 271 9.03 -1.27 9.75
N ARG A 272 8.83 -1.98 10.86
CA ARG A 272 8.38 -3.38 10.84
C ARG A 272 6.86 -3.46 10.84
N ILE A 273 6.31 -4.23 9.91
CA ILE A 273 4.89 -4.58 9.84
C ILE A 273 4.73 -6.04 10.26
N GLU A 274 3.82 -6.30 11.18
CA GLU A 274 3.50 -7.65 11.63
C GLU A 274 2.10 -8.05 11.21
N PHE A 275 1.98 -9.22 10.58
CA PHE A 275 0.73 -9.81 10.15
C PHE A 275 0.42 -11.05 10.98
N PRO A 276 -0.78 -11.16 11.55
CA PRO A 276 -1.26 -12.43 12.06
C PRO A 276 -1.30 -13.49 10.95
N ILE A 277 -0.84 -14.69 11.23
CA ILE A 277 -0.81 -15.77 10.21
C ILE A 277 -2.20 -16.04 9.64
N LYS A 278 -3.26 -15.95 10.45
CA LYS A 278 -4.64 -16.10 9.99
C LYS A 278 -5.02 -15.16 8.83
N GLU A 279 -4.40 -13.98 8.75
CA GLU A 279 -4.63 -13.01 7.66
C GLU A 279 -3.92 -13.40 6.35
N MET A 280 -3.02 -14.38 6.41
CA MET A 280 -2.28 -14.91 5.26
C MET A 280 -2.97 -16.11 4.61
N PHE A 281 -4.14 -16.52 5.13
CA PHE A 281 -4.93 -17.64 4.61
C PHE A 281 -6.39 -17.26 4.46
N TYR A 282 -7.05 -17.89 3.50
CA TYR A 282 -8.51 -17.91 3.43
C TYR A 282 -9.00 -19.35 3.55
N CYS A 283 -9.95 -19.57 4.42
CA CYS A 283 -10.43 -20.91 4.74
C CYS A 283 -11.83 -21.14 4.17
N THR A 284 -12.02 -22.30 3.55
CA THR A 284 -13.32 -22.80 3.10
C THR A 284 -13.50 -24.21 3.68
N PHE A 285 -14.54 -24.39 4.49
CA PHE A 285 -14.76 -25.63 5.24
C PHE A 285 -13.57 -25.96 6.17
N LYS A 286 -12.87 -27.06 5.90
CA LYS A 286 -11.73 -27.55 6.69
C LYS A 286 -10.37 -27.31 6.04
N ARG A 287 -10.34 -26.60 4.90
CA ARG A 287 -9.10 -26.32 4.15
C ARG A 287 -8.85 -24.83 4.06
N CYS A 288 -7.61 -24.46 4.25
CA CYS A 288 -7.14 -23.08 4.21
C CYS A 288 -6.08 -22.91 3.12
N LYS A 289 -6.33 -22.01 2.19
CA LYS A 289 -5.38 -21.71 1.12
C LYS A 289 -4.62 -20.45 1.43
N SER A 290 -3.30 -20.45 1.18
CA SER A 290 -2.47 -19.28 1.46
C SER A 290 -2.74 -18.15 0.44
N TYR A 291 -2.73 -16.91 0.94
CA TYR A 291 -2.61 -15.71 0.12
C TYR A 291 -1.16 -15.46 -0.31
N ILE A 292 -0.20 -16.17 0.28
CA ILE A 292 1.19 -16.14 -0.16
C ILE A 292 1.37 -17.20 -1.25
N LYS A 293 1.89 -16.77 -2.40
CA LYS A 293 2.17 -17.62 -3.55
C LYS A 293 3.63 -17.53 -3.96
N TYR A 294 4.08 -18.52 -4.69
CA TYR A 294 5.43 -18.54 -5.25
C TYR A 294 5.59 -17.52 -6.37
N ASN A 295 6.70 -16.76 -6.34
CA ASN A 295 7.10 -15.88 -7.42
C ASN A 295 8.11 -16.57 -8.34
N ILE A 296 7.63 -17.17 -9.42
CA ILE A 296 8.47 -17.88 -10.40
C ILE A 296 9.51 -16.97 -11.07
N ASN A 297 9.26 -15.66 -11.10
CA ASN A 297 10.09 -14.71 -11.83
C ASN A 297 11.22 -14.12 -10.99
N SER A 298 11.31 -14.44 -9.70
CA SER A 298 12.32 -13.83 -8.84
C SER A 298 12.62 -14.63 -7.57
N HIS A 299 13.91 -14.81 -7.28
CA HIS A 299 14.37 -15.41 -6.03
C HIS A 299 14.52 -14.41 -4.88
N THR A 300 14.45 -13.11 -5.16
CA THR A 300 14.71 -12.07 -4.16
C THR A 300 13.58 -11.03 -4.04
N LYS A 301 12.63 -11.05 -4.96
CA LYS A 301 11.59 -10.02 -5.04
C LYS A 301 10.26 -10.51 -4.48
N TRP A 302 9.76 -9.76 -3.54
CA TRP A 302 8.39 -9.88 -3.06
C TRP A 302 7.47 -8.97 -3.86
N ILE A 303 6.23 -9.42 -4.09
CA ILE A 303 5.17 -8.57 -4.66
C ILE A 303 4.01 -8.56 -3.68
N PHE A 304 3.64 -7.37 -3.24
CA PHE A 304 2.51 -7.15 -2.34
C PHE A 304 1.29 -6.70 -3.15
N GLY A 305 0.41 -7.63 -3.41
CA GLY A 305 -0.80 -7.42 -4.21
C GLY A 305 -1.96 -6.81 -3.44
N THR A 306 -3.14 -6.87 -4.05
CA THR A 306 -4.35 -6.22 -3.51
C THR A 306 -4.80 -6.81 -2.17
N VAL A 307 -4.56 -8.10 -1.92
CA VAL A 307 -4.85 -8.74 -0.63
C VAL A 307 -4.07 -8.11 0.53
N PHE A 308 -2.87 -7.60 0.25
CA PHE A 308 -2.08 -6.85 1.22
C PHE A 308 -2.54 -5.38 1.29
N LEU A 309 -2.63 -4.71 0.14
CA LEU A 309 -2.92 -3.27 0.07
C LEU A 309 -4.27 -2.91 0.69
N LYS A 310 -5.28 -3.76 0.54
CA LYS A 310 -6.61 -3.53 1.13
C LYS A 310 -6.66 -3.52 2.67
N ARG A 311 -5.57 -3.89 3.34
CA ARG A 311 -5.47 -3.87 4.81
C ARG A 311 -5.01 -2.52 5.36
N PHE A 312 -4.58 -1.61 4.49
CA PHE A 312 -3.99 -0.34 4.86
C PHE A 312 -4.60 0.83 4.10
N ASN A 313 -4.65 1.97 4.76
CA ASN A 313 -4.67 3.23 4.05
C ASN A 313 -3.25 3.47 3.53
N SER A 314 -3.05 3.45 2.22
CA SER A 314 -1.72 3.47 1.60
C SER A 314 -1.47 4.80 0.91
N LEU A 315 -0.42 5.52 1.29
CA LEU A 315 0.03 6.77 0.65
C LEU A 315 1.29 6.50 -0.16
N PHE A 316 1.25 6.89 -1.42
CA PHE A 316 2.36 6.82 -2.37
C PHE A 316 2.83 8.24 -2.68
N ASP A 317 3.98 8.61 -2.15
CA ASP A 317 4.51 9.97 -2.19
C ASP A 317 5.73 10.04 -3.13
N TYR A 318 5.58 10.76 -4.26
CA TYR A 318 6.66 10.96 -5.24
C TYR A 318 7.69 11.96 -4.76
N GLU A 319 7.31 12.95 -3.94
CA GLU A 319 8.20 14.00 -3.46
C GLU A 319 9.16 13.43 -2.42
N ASP A 320 8.61 12.70 -1.44
CA ASP A 320 9.38 12.03 -0.38
C ASP A 320 9.96 10.66 -0.81
N LYS A 321 9.60 10.17 -2.00
CA LYS A 321 9.98 8.85 -2.52
C LYS A 321 9.71 7.75 -1.49
N ARG A 322 8.48 7.70 -1.01
CA ARG A 322 8.10 6.84 0.10
C ARG A 322 6.70 6.26 -0.10
N VAL A 323 6.53 5.02 0.32
CA VAL A 323 5.22 4.43 0.56
C VAL A 323 4.98 4.43 2.07
N THR A 324 3.85 4.99 2.49
CA THR A 324 3.42 4.97 3.88
C THR A 324 2.12 4.21 3.99
N LEU A 325 2.11 3.20 4.87
CA LEU A 325 0.96 2.37 5.16
C LEU A 325 0.44 2.75 6.54
N TYR A 326 -0.84 3.04 6.65
CA TYR A 326 -1.50 3.40 7.89
C TYR A 326 -2.50 2.32 8.29
N SER A 327 -2.50 1.92 9.54
CA SER A 327 -3.45 0.97 10.10
C SER A 327 -4.00 1.44 11.43
N SER A 328 -5.30 1.30 11.61
CA SER A 328 -5.97 1.47 12.90
C SER A 328 -5.88 0.23 13.79
N LEU A 329 -5.43 -0.90 13.23
CA LEU A 329 -5.38 -2.18 13.94
C LEU A 329 -4.04 -2.34 14.64
N ASP A 330 -4.06 -2.51 15.97
CA ASP A 330 -2.89 -2.84 16.78
C ASP A 330 -2.22 -4.16 16.36
N VAL A 331 -2.97 -5.04 15.71
CA VAL A 331 -2.49 -6.36 15.28
C VAL A 331 -1.32 -6.30 14.29
N PHE A 332 -1.16 -5.19 13.57
CA PHE A 332 -0.04 -4.99 12.65
C PHE A 332 1.18 -4.34 13.31
N LYS A 333 1.08 -3.96 14.58
CA LYS A 333 2.19 -3.38 15.32
C LYS A 333 3.08 -4.48 15.87
N SER A 334 4.36 -4.47 15.51
CA SER A 334 5.29 -5.42 16.12
C SER A 334 5.44 -5.15 17.60
N PRO A 335 5.19 -6.15 18.47
CA PRO A 335 5.42 -6.04 19.91
C PRO A 335 6.92 -6.02 20.25
N TYR A 336 7.79 -6.33 19.28
CA TYR A 336 9.22 -6.45 19.47
C TYR A 336 9.96 -5.23 18.97
N LYS A 337 10.89 -4.71 19.77
CA LYS A 337 11.92 -3.77 19.31
C LYS A 337 13.09 -4.58 18.76
N VAL A 338 13.56 -4.23 17.58
CA VAL A 338 14.72 -4.84 16.96
C VAL A 338 15.88 -3.83 16.91
N ASN A 339 17.12 -4.31 17.03
CA ASN A 339 18.31 -3.51 16.78
C ASN A 339 18.58 -3.39 15.26
N ASP A 340 19.60 -2.62 14.88
CA ASP A 340 19.96 -2.40 13.47
C ASP A 340 20.36 -3.70 12.74
N ASN A 341 20.73 -4.75 13.50
CA ASN A 341 21.06 -6.08 12.98
C ASN A 341 19.84 -7.00 12.84
N GLY A 342 18.63 -6.51 13.17
CA GLY A 342 17.39 -7.30 13.09
C GLY A 342 17.19 -8.26 14.27
N GLU A 343 17.98 -8.16 15.35
CA GLU A 343 17.80 -8.98 16.55
C GLU A 343 16.77 -8.35 17.49
N ILE A 344 15.93 -9.19 18.11
CA ILE A 344 14.93 -8.74 19.07
C ILE A 344 15.64 -8.15 20.29
N ILE A 345 15.48 -6.84 20.48
CA ILE A 345 15.82 -6.23 21.74
C ILE A 345 14.72 -6.61 22.74
N GLN A 346 14.92 -7.66 23.49
CA GLN A 346 14.08 -7.91 24.66
C GLN A 346 14.14 -6.66 25.53
N SER A 347 13.03 -5.93 25.62
CA SER A 347 12.99 -4.72 26.43
C SER A 347 13.04 -5.12 27.90
N LYS A 348 14.25 -5.25 28.45
CA LYS A 348 14.47 -5.26 29.92
C LYS A 348 13.85 -4.03 30.61
N LEU A 349 13.43 -3.05 29.82
CA LEU A 349 12.94 -1.77 30.31
C LEU A 349 11.55 -1.82 30.93
N ASN A 350 10.71 -2.77 30.54
CA ASN A 350 9.34 -2.83 31.08
C ASN A 350 9.29 -3.36 32.51
N TYR A 351 10.18 -4.30 32.87
CA TYR A 351 10.20 -4.83 34.24
C TYR A 351 10.62 -3.76 35.26
N ALA A 352 11.58 -2.91 34.93
CA ALA A 352 11.98 -1.82 35.81
C ALA A 352 10.82 -0.82 36.00
N LYS A 353 10.10 -0.46 34.92
CA LYS A 353 8.96 0.47 35.01
C LYS A 353 7.82 -0.10 35.84
N TYR A 354 7.46 -1.36 35.66
CA TYR A 354 6.45 -2.04 36.49
C TYR A 354 6.91 -2.20 37.92
N PHE A 355 8.20 -2.47 38.14
CA PHE A 355 8.79 -2.57 39.48
C PHE A 355 8.75 -1.21 40.20
N TYR A 356 9.07 -0.11 39.54
CA TYR A 356 8.93 1.25 40.12
C TYR A 356 7.49 1.63 40.40
N ILE A 357 6.53 1.27 39.54
CA ILE A 357 5.11 1.50 39.78
C ILE A 357 4.63 0.68 41.00
N MET A 358 5.00 -0.58 41.09
CA MET A 358 4.65 -1.44 42.24
C MET A 358 5.24 -0.89 43.53
N ILE A 359 6.51 -0.48 43.58
CA ILE A 359 7.13 0.14 44.76
C ILE A 359 6.41 1.44 45.14
N SER A 360 6.04 2.26 44.18
CA SER A 360 5.30 3.51 44.44
C SER A 360 3.92 3.23 45.07
N ILE A 361 3.19 2.22 44.59
CA ILE A 361 1.90 1.82 45.15
C ILE A 361 2.06 1.27 46.57
N ILE A 362 3.05 0.42 46.82
CA ILE A 362 3.32 -0.11 48.14
C ILE A 362 3.71 0.99 49.13
N SER A 363 4.55 1.95 48.71
CA SER A 363 4.97 3.09 49.52
C SER A 363 3.79 4.00 49.89
N THR A 364 2.88 4.28 48.92
CA THR A 364 1.67 5.05 49.22
C THR A 364 0.71 4.34 50.13
N MET A 365 0.52 3.03 50.01
CA MET A 365 -0.29 2.23 50.92
C MET A 365 0.29 2.20 52.35
N MET A 366 1.62 2.03 52.52
CA MET A 366 2.28 2.13 53.81
C MET A 366 2.10 3.52 54.45
N THR A 367 2.23 4.57 53.67
CA THR A 367 2.06 5.95 54.19
C THR A 367 0.62 6.19 54.67
N VAL A 368 -0.37 5.72 53.93
CA VAL A 368 -1.78 5.77 54.32
C VAL A 368 -2.04 4.95 55.60
N MET A 369 -1.49 3.74 55.71
CA MET A 369 -1.61 2.94 56.94
C MET A 369 -1.00 3.62 58.16
N LEU A 370 0.19 4.21 58.02
CA LEU A 370 0.83 4.93 59.12
C LEU A 370 0.04 6.18 59.56
N LEU A 371 -0.57 6.87 58.62
CA LEU A 371 -1.42 8.03 58.91
C LEU A 371 -2.73 7.61 59.61
N THR A 372 -3.35 6.50 59.21
CA THR A 372 -4.54 5.96 59.85
C THR A 372 -4.25 5.47 61.27
N GLN A 373 -3.10 4.80 61.49
CA GLN A 373 -2.68 4.42 62.85
C GLN A 373 -2.44 5.64 63.75
N LYS A 374 -1.82 6.70 63.24
CA LYS A 374 -1.65 7.93 64.04
C LYS A 374 -2.99 8.61 64.38
N CYS A 375 -3.95 8.63 63.45
CA CYS A 375 -5.28 9.14 63.75
C CYS A 375 -5.99 8.33 64.82
N PHE A 376 -5.83 6.99 64.86
CA PHE A 376 -6.42 6.14 65.92
C PHE A 376 -5.81 6.34 67.29
N ILE A 377 -4.54 6.76 67.39
CA ILE A 377 -3.84 7.01 68.65
C ILE A 377 -4.23 8.39 69.24
N TYR A 378 -4.62 9.35 68.40
CA TYR A 378 -5.05 10.68 68.86
C TYR A 378 -6.51 10.78 69.27
N TYR A 379 -7.34 9.74 69.02
CA TYR A 379 -8.75 9.68 69.37
C TYR A 379 -9.03 8.74 70.55
N LYS A 380 -8.02 8.23 71.23
CA LYS A 380 -8.11 7.55 72.55
C LYS A 380 -7.50 8.47 73.63
#